data_6ac852daadd44305cb4349c8edb5501a
#
_entry.id   6ac852daadd44305cb4349c8edb5501a
#
_cell.length_a   1.000
_cell.length_b   1.000
_cell.length_c   1.000
_cell.angle_alpha   90.00
_cell.angle_beta   90.00
_cell.angle_gamma   90.00
#
_symmetry.space_group_name_H-M   'P 1'
#
loop_
_entity.id
_entity.type
_entity.pdbx_description
1 polymer ?
#
loop_
_entity_poly.entity_id
_entity_poly.type
_entity_poly.pdbx_seq_one_letter_code
_entity_poly.pdbx_strand_id
1 'polypeptide(L)'
;MSSQTAATPPAVAAIGERLTMAREILSSVRPAYLLGAFVVVQWLAVLALAVTVRHNGWLYYAGGDQLWHYSGAYLLAHGHLPPAYVGYGWSIMLLPVSWFAGASLVSALPAIVVFNTVILLPVALLCVYGIASRIAGRLFGYFAAVLWIVLPYLGILFVEPGYHQKYTEVTLPQALGLSSVPDFPATVALLVSAFFCLRTLGSAGWQPAAAAGLAAGWSIAIKPSNAIFLLAPALLLIVERRRALPVFVAGLLPAALTLALWKFRGLGELAAAPAEPVQLAAGVGDLIHRIHSPSLNSWAHLRQVLDALREHFWAARVMEWLPVAGSIALLARSRRAFLLVGSWFIVFLLAKGTYIPASIDDASFFRILMPAFPAYLLLAAAVVLLVPGVRARPARPAPILSGRRLSIVFAAAVLVFAALPLGVIAGTPRLHDGGRQAVRLGDNLLPVVPAVELAATIDGGVVHLTWRPRPARGTAVFYRVLRAQGAGGGALCAGRLRNSSDNCQLSVGDLGSVRAPSFDDRPGPGSWSYRIGVAANWLNDPSLGDVYFVSAPVSVAIP
;
A
#
# COMPACT_ATOMS: atom_id res chain seq x y z
N MET A 1 -35.49 -23.13 -51.31
CA MET A 1 -34.25 -22.34 -51.05
C MET A 1 -33.35 -23.16 -50.13
N SER A 2 -32.37 -23.87 -50.68
CA SER A 2 -31.39 -24.63 -49.90
C SER A 2 -30.37 -23.67 -49.31
N SER A 3 -30.31 -23.61 -47.99
CA SER A 3 -29.28 -22.85 -47.25
C SER A 3 -27.93 -23.56 -47.47
N GLN A 4 -27.09 -23.02 -48.38
CA GLN A 4 -25.68 -23.36 -48.42
C GLN A 4 -25.03 -22.97 -47.11
N THR A 5 -24.72 -23.94 -46.25
CA THR A 5 -23.84 -23.76 -45.10
C THR A 5 -22.44 -23.43 -45.64
N ALA A 6 -22.05 -22.17 -45.54
CA ALA A 6 -20.70 -21.73 -45.92
C ALA A 6 -19.66 -22.54 -45.14
N ALA A 7 -18.80 -23.29 -45.86
CA ALA A 7 -17.74 -24.07 -45.25
C ALA A 7 -16.76 -23.14 -44.49
N THR A 8 -16.54 -23.43 -43.23
CA THR A 8 -15.58 -22.67 -42.40
C THR A 8 -14.19 -22.77 -43.04
N PRO A 9 -13.46 -21.66 -43.23
CA PRO A 9 -12.11 -21.69 -43.75
C PRO A 9 -11.20 -22.64 -42.97
N PRO A 10 -10.34 -23.45 -43.62
CA PRO A 10 -9.52 -24.47 -42.94
C PRO A 10 -8.61 -23.91 -41.84
N ALA A 11 -8.16 -22.66 -41.94
CA ALA A 11 -7.39 -21.97 -40.91
C ALA A 11 -8.21 -21.72 -39.63
N VAL A 12 -9.49 -21.39 -39.75
CA VAL A 12 -10.39 -21.16 -38.59
C VAL A 12 -10.74 -22.47 -37.91
N ALA A 13 -10.90 -23.56 -38.67
CA ALA A 13 -11.12 -24.90 -38.14
C ALA A 13 -9.90 -25.39 -37.35
N ALA A 14 -8.68 -25.22 -37.87
CA ALA A 14 -7.44 -25.59 -37.17
C ALA A 14 -7.20 -24.78 -35.89
N ILE A 15 -7.54 -23.51 -35.88
CA ILE A 15 -7.50 -22.71 -34.64
C ILE A 15 -8.52 -23.22 -33.60
N GLY A 16 -9.73 -23.57 -34.06
CA GLY A 16 -10.77 -24.13 -33.21
C GLY A 16 -10.35 -25.45 -32.54
N GLU A 17 -9.72 -26.35 -33.29
CA GLU A 17 -9.19 -27.61 -32.76
C GLU A 17 -8.07 -27.40 -31.73
N ARG A 18 -7.12 -26.51 -32.00
CA ARG A 18 -6.04 -26.15 -31.06
C ARG A 18 -6.57 -25.56 -29.77
N LEU A 19 -7.56 -24.68 -29.86
CA LEU A 19 -8.20 -24.10 -28.67
C LEU A 19 -8.97 -25.15 -27.85
N THR A 20 -9.61 -26.12 -28.54
CA THR A 20 -10.31 -27.22 -27.87
C THR A 20 -9.33 -28.12 -27.14
N MET A 21 -8.24 -28.52 -27.80
CA MET A 21 -7.16 -29.32 -27.22
C MET A 21 -6.51 -28.58 -26.02
N ALA A 22 -6.18 -27.31 -26.15
CA ALA A 22 -5.64 -26.51 -25.06
C ALA A 22 -6.60 -26.45 -23.86
N ARG A 23 -7.91 -26.30 -24.15
CA ARG A 23 -8.95 -26.32 -23.10
C ARG A 23 -9.02 -27.66 -22.37
N GLU A 24 -8.94 -28.77 -23.08
CA GLU A 24 -8.95 -30.11 -22.51
C GLU A 24 -7.72 -30.33 -21.63
N ILE A 25 -6.52 -29.98 -22.11
CA ILE A 25 -5.28 -30.06 -21.34
C ILE A 25 -5.38 -29.20 -20.06
N LEU A 26 -5.78 -27.94 -20.17
CA LEU A 26 -5.91 -27.04 -19.01
C LEU A 26 -7.00 -27.50 -18.01
N SER A 27 -8.04 -28.19 -18.50
CA SER A 27 -9.08 -28.73 -17.64
C SER A 27 -8.66 -30.00 -16.89
N SER A 28 -7.75 -30.81 -17.48
CA SER A 28 -7.24 -32.04 -16.89
C SER A 28 -6.15 -31.81 -15.83
N VAL A 29 -5.39 -30.72 -15.95
CA VAL A 29 -4.34 -30.37 -14.97
C VAL A 29 -4.95 -29.95 -13.64
N ARG A 30 -4.39 -30.42 -12.52
CA ARG A 30 -4.79 -29.95 -11.19
C ARG A 30 -4.48 -28.47 -11.02
N PRO A 31 -5.44 -27.64 -10.59
CA PRO A 31 -5.24 -26.20 -10.45
C PRO A 31 -4.01 -25.81 -9.64
N ALA A 32 -3.66 -26.58 -8.62
CA ALA A 32 -2.50 -26.31 -7.76
C ALA A 32 -1.17 -26.29 -8.54
N TYR A 33 -0.97 -27.21 -9.51
CA TYR A 33 0.27 -27.22 -10.29
C TYR A 33 0.37 -26.02 -11.23
N LEU A 34 -0.73 -25.67 -11.90
CA LEU A 34 -0.75 -24.55 -12.82
C LEU A 34 -0.59 -23.20 -12.07
N LEU A 35 -1.26 -23.05 -10.94
CA LEU A 35 -1.12 -21.86 -10.10
C LEU A 35 0.28 -21.78 -9.47
N GLY A 36 0.87 -22.92 -9.08
CA GLY A 36 2.26 -22.97 -8.62
C GLY A 36 3.23 -22.51 -9.71
N ALA A 37 3.03 -22.95 -10.96
CA ALA A 37 3.81 -22.50 -12.10
C ALA A 37 3.65 -20.98 -12.34
N PHE A 38 2.42 -20.44 -12.23
CA PHE A 38 2.18 -19.00 -12.34
C PHE A 38 2.89 -18.19 -11.25
N VAL A 39 2.90 -18.69 -10.01
CA VAL A 39 3.66 -18.06 -8.92
C VAL A 39 5.15 -18.03 -9.25
N VAL A 40 5.72 -19.13 -9.74
CA VAL A 40 7.14 -19.17 -10.13
C VAL A 40 7.43 -18.22 -11.28
N VAL A 41 6.58 -18.18 -12.30
CA VAL A 41 6.70 -17.24 -13.42
C VAL A 41 6.65 -15.79 -12.92
N GLN A 42 5.73 -15.48 -12.01
CA GLN A 42 5.62 -14.16 -11.39
C GLN A 42 6.92 -13.79 -10.64
N TRP A 43 7.47 -14.70 -9.84
CA TRP A 43 8.72 -14.46 -9.14
C TRP A 43 9.89 -14.25 -10.10
N LEU A 44 9.98 -15.04 -11.16
CA LEU A 44 11.03 -14.87 -12.18
C LEU A 44 10.90 -13.54 -12.91
N ALA A 45 9.69 -13.11 -13.24
CA ALA A 45 9.44 -11.82 -13.88
C ALA A 45 9.82 -10.65 -12.96
N VAL A 46 9.45 -10.71 -11.69
CA VAL A 46 9.83 -9.70 -10.69
C VAL A 46 11.34 -9.68 -10.47
N LEU A 47 11.99 -10.85 -10.36
CA LEU A 47 13.45 -10.95 -10.21
C LEU A 47 14.17 -10.39 -11.44
N ALA A 48 13.72 -10.74 -12.65
CA ALA A 48 14.30 -10.22 -13.89
C ALA A 48 14.22 -8.68 -13.93
N LEU A 49 13.08 -8.11 -13.56
CA LEU A 49 12.95 -6.66 -13.43
C LEU A 49 13.92 -6.10 -12.39
N ALA A 50 13.95 -6.71 -11.21
CA ALA A 50 14.77 -6.26 -10.07
C ALA A 50 16.28 -6.21 -10.39
N VAL A 51 16.78 -7.14 -11.22
CA VAL A 51 18.21 -7.19 -11.60
C VAL A 51 18.54 -6.38 -12.85
N THR A 52 17.55 -6.01 -13.67
CA THR A 52 17.77 -5.29 -14.93
C THR A 52 17.55 -3.78 -14.83
N VAL A 53 16.65 -3.35 -13.95
CA VAL A 53 16.39 -1.93 -13.71
C VAL A 53 17.50 -1.34 -12.85
N ARG A 54 18.24 -0.40 -13.42
CA ARG A 54 19.37 0.25 -12.73
C ARG A 54 18.95 1.23 -11.66
N HIS A 55 17.73 1.74 -11.73
CA HIS A 55 17.20 2.71 -10.79
C HIS A 55 16.56 2.02 -9.60
N ASN A 56 16.87 2.53 -8.44
CA ASN A 56 16.49 1.92 -7.17
C ASN A 56 15.25 2.54 -6.55
N GLY A 57 14.43 3.27 -7.32
CA GLY A 57 13.19 3.82 -6.83
C GLY A 57 12.26 2.79 -6.21
N TRP A 58 12.37 1.52 -6.61
CA TRP A 58 11.62 0.40 -6.05
C TRP A 58 12.24 -0.21 -4.78
N LEU A 59 13.55 0.00 -4.52
CA LEU A 59 14.21 -0.33 -3.25
C LEU A 59 14.42 0.90 -2.37
N TYR A 60 14.31 2.07 -2.95
CA TYR A 60 14.47 3.33 -2.27
C TYR A 60 13.34 4.26 -2.66
N TYR A 61 12.60 4.69 -1.68
CA TYR A 61 11.58 5.73 -1.84
C TYR A 61 11.73 6.70 -0.68
N ALA A 62 12.00 7.94 -0.99
CA ALA A 62 12.24 8.97 0.01
C ALA A 62 10.94 9.39 0.71
N GLY A 63 10.95 9.38 2.02
CA GLY A 63 9.97 10.05 2.87
C GLY A 63 8.54 9.53 2.88
N GLY A 64 7.67 10.34 3.39
CA GLY A 64 6.24 10.15 3.37
C GLY A 64 5.73 8.94 4.18
N ASP A 65 4.67 8.31 3.69
CA ASP A 65 3.97 7.22 4.38
C ASP A 65 4.89 6.06 4.76
N GLN A 66 5.92 5.76 3.97
CA GLN A 66 6.85 4.67 4.26
C GLN A 66 7.61 4.87 5.56
N LEU A 67 8.16 6.08 5.73
CA LEU A 67 8.88 6.44 6.96
C LEU A 67 7.94 6.46 8.17
N TRP A 68 6.72 6.97 8.02
CA TRP A 68 5.74 6.93 9.10
C TRP A 68 5.43 5.52 9.55
N HIS A 69 5.19 4.61 8.61
CA HIS A 69 4.88 3.22 8.95
C HIS A 69 6.07 2.48 9.55
N TYR A 70 7.27 2.67 8.98
CA TYR A 70 8.46 1.98 9.46
C TYR A 70 8.95 2.53 10.81
N SER A 71 9.00 3.86 10.95
CA SER A 71 9.31 4.51 12.23
C SER A 71 8.30 4.14 13.30
N GLY A 72 7.02 4.04 12.93
CA GLY A 72 5.97 3.56 13.80
C GLY A 72 6.22 2.12 14.27
N ALA A 73 6.63 1.23 13.35
CA ALA A 73 6.99 -0.15 13.69
C ALA A 73 8.19 -0.20 14.66
N TYR A 74 9.24 0.57 14.36
CA TYR A 74 10.42 0.64 15.22
C TYR A 74 10.10 1.14 16.62
N LEU A 75 9.32 2.22 16.73
CA LEU A 75 8.91 2.78 18.01
C LEU A 75 8.05 1.80 18.83
N LEU A 76 7.08 1.14 18.19
CA LEU A 76 6.27 0.10 18.83
C LEU A 76 7.15 -1.07 19.32
N ALA A 77 8.13 -1.50 18.53
CA ALA A 77 9.08 -2.56 18.90
C ALA A 77 9.93 -2.18 20.13
N HIS A 78 10.11 -0.88 20.38
CA HIS A 78 10.84 -0.33 21.55
C HIS A 78 9.92 0.17 22.67
N GLY A 79 8.64 -0.20 22.63
CA GLY A 79 7.69 0.10 23.70
C GLY A 79 7.15 1.54 23.69
N HIS A 80 7.12 2.20 22.53
CA HIS A 80 6.62 3.56 22.37
C HIS A 80 5.51 3.65 21.33
N LEU A 81 4.34 4.15 21.71
CA LEU A 81 3.24 4.38 20.79
C LEU A 81 3.50 5.67 19.99
N PRO A 82 3.68 5.58 18.65
CA PRO A 82 3.93 6.76 17.82
C PRO A 82 2.67 7.61 17.64
N PRO A 83 2.81 8.86 17.17
CA PRO A 83 1.67 9.65 16.70
C PRO A 83 0.93 8.93 15.56
N ALA A 84 -0.39 8.87 15.63
CA ALA A 84 -1.23 8.05 14.77
C ALA A 84 -1.63 8.75 13.46
N TYR A 85 -0.69 9.32 12.71
CA TYR A 85 -0.97 9.97 11.43
C TYR A 85 -1.49 8.99 10.38
N VAL A 86 -0.81 7.87 10.24
CA VAL A 86 -1.14 6.79 9.31
C VAL A 86 -1.96 5.69 9.99
N GLY A 87 -2.41 4.70 9.24
CA GLY A 87 -3.02 3.50 9.80
C GLY A 87 -2.00 2.65 10.56
N TYR A 88 -2.46 1.89 11.53
CA TYR A 88 -1.57 1.05 12.35
C TYR A 88 -1.16 -0.26 11.66
N GLY A 89 -1.99 -0.75 10.72
CA GLY A 89 -1.89 -2.12 10.21
C GLY A 89 -0.53 -2.43 9.58
N TRP A 90 0.02 -1.53 8.77
CA TRP A 90 1.32 -1.76 8.15
C TRP A 90 2.47 -1.69 9.17
N SER A 91 2.42 -0.75 10.13
CA SER A 91 3.40 -0.69 11.22
C SER A 91 3.43 -1.97 12.05
N ILE A 92 2.27 -2.56 12.35
CA ILE A 92 2.19 -3.85 13.06
C ILE A 92 2.78 -4.99 12.22
N MET A 93 2.54 -5.04 10.91
CA MET A 93 3.13 -6.06 10.03
C MET A 93 4.65 -5.93 9.92
N LEU A 94 5.19 -4.73 10.04
CA LEU A 94 6.61 -4.45 9.98
C LEU A 94 7.36 -4.65 11.30
N LEU A 95 6.66 -4.89 12.42
CA LEU A 95 7.29 -5.14 13.72
C LEU A 95 8.41 -6.21 13.67
N PRO A 96 8.18 -7.41 13.10
CA PRO A 96 9.24 -8.41 13.04
C PRO A 96 10.47 -7.94 12.26
N VAL A 97 10.25 -7.16 11.19
CA VAL A 97 11.35 -6.61 10.38
C VAL A 97 12.16 -5.59 11.18
N SER A 98 11.49 -4.73 11.95
CA SER A 98 12.16 -3.68 12.72
C SER A 98 13.05 -4.22 13.85
N TRP A 99 12.77 -5.41 14.38
CA TRP A 99 13.60 -6.04 15.41
C TRP A 99 15.02 -6.38 14.94
N PHE A 100 15.19 -6.78 13.67
CA PHE A 100 16.52 -7.15 13.16
C PHE A 100 17.13 -6.11 12.22
N ALA A 101 16.32 -5.29 11.55
CA ALA A 101 16.82 -4.25 10.64
C ALA A 101 17.12 -2.92 11.35
N GLY A 102 16.62 -2.73 12.58
CA GLY A 102 16.81 -1.52 13.36
C GLY A 102 16.01 -0.33 12.84
N ALA A 103 16.47 0.89 13.07
CA ALA A 103 15.74 2.12 12.75
C ALA A 103 15.77 2.51 11.27
N SER A 104 16.67 1.94 10.47
CA SER A 104 16.84 2.31 9.06
C SER A 104 15.85 1.59 8.16
N LEU A 105 14.96 2.34 7.52
CA LEU A 105 14.06 1.83 6.48
C LEU A 105 14.84 1.19 5.32
N VAL A 106 15.95 1.79 4.90
CA VAL A 106 16.77 1.26 3.79
C VAL A 106 17.32 -0.12 4.13
N SER A 107 17.77 -0.33 5.36
CA SER A 107 18.23 -1.65 5.82
C SER A 107 17.08 -2.67 5.91
N ALA A 108 15.85 -2.23 6.11
CA ALA A 108 14.67 -3.05 6.20
C ALA A 108 14.05 -3.41 4.83
N LEU A 109 14.28 -2.58 3.80
CA LEU A 109 13.65 -2.73 2.49
C LEU A 109 13.82 -4.13 1.87
N PRO A 110 15.00 -4.77 1.89
CA PRO A 110 15.12 -6.12 1.33
C PRO A 110 14.16 -7.13 1.98
N ALA A 111 14.01 -7.10 3.30
CA ALA A 111 13.11 -8.00 4.01
C ALA A 111 11.64 -7.69 3.71
N ILE A 112 11.28 -6.41 3.60
CA ILE A 112 9.93 -5.96 3.25
C ILE A 112 9.60 -6.39 1.81
N VAL A 113 10.52 -6.21 0.86
CA VAL A 113 10.35 -6.62 -0.53
C VAL A 113 10.21 -8.14 -0.64
N VAL A 114 11.02 -8.90 0.08
CA VAL A 114 10.88 -10.37 0.13
C VAL A 114 9.51 -10.77 0.68
N PHE A 115 9.03 -10.16 1.75
CA PHE A 115 7.70 -10.42 2.29
C PHE A 115 6.60 -10.12 1.26
N ASN A 116 6.66 -8.97 0.61
CA ASN A 116 5.70 -8.57 -0.41
C ASN A 116 5.71 -9.55 -1.61
N THR A 117 6.88 -9.91 -2.11
CA THR A 117 7.03 -10.70 -3.33
C THR A 117 6.79 -12.19 -3.10
N VAL A 118 7.26 -12.74 -1.97
CA VAL A 118 7.15 -14.18 -1.68
C VAL A 118 5.80 -14.55 -1.08
N ILE A 119 5.17 -13.64 -0.32
CA ILE A 119 3.92 -13.92 0.37
C ILE A 119 2.73 -13.18 -0.26
N LEU A 120 2.80 -11.86 -0.36
CA LEU A 120 1.64 -11.07 -0.75
C LEU A 120 1.31 -11.19 -2.25
N LEU A 121 2.31 -11.23 -3.14
CA LEU A 121 2.06 -11.42 -4.58
C LEU A 121 1.38 -12.75 -4.90
N PRO A 122 1.83 -13.91 -4.37
CA PRO A 122 1.08 -15.17 -4.53
C PRO A 122 -0.33 -15.13 -3.97
N VAL A 123 -0.54 -14.52 -2.80
CA VAL A 123 -1.88 -14.36 -2.21
C VAL A 123 -2.78 -13.55 -3.15
N ALA A 124 -2.28 -12.46 -3.71
CA ALA A 124 -3.01 -11.64 -4.67
C ALA A 124 -3.40 -12.44 -5.92
N LEU A 125 -2.45 -13.16 -6.53
CA LEU A 125 -2.66 -14.01 -7.71
C LEU A 125 -3.73 -15.09 -7.43
N LEU A 126 -3.64 -15.77 -6.29
CA LEU A 126 -4.61 -16.80 -5.89
C LEU A 126 -6.01 -16.20 -5.66
N CYS A 127 -6.10 -15.00 -5.09
CA CYS A 127 -7.37 -14.29 -4.93
C CYS A 127 -7.96 -13.87 -6.27
N VAL A 128 -7.17 -13.33 -7.20
CA VAL A 128 -7.60 -12.98 -8.55
C VAL A 128 -8.13 -14.21 -9.28
N TYR A 129 -7.36 -15.31 -9.29
CA TYR A 129 -7.83 -16.58 -9.82
C TYR A 129 -9.14 -17.05 -9.16
N GLY A 130 -9.20 -17.00 -7.83
CA GLY A 130 -10.35 -17.45 -7.06
C GLY A 130 -11.61 -16.60 -7.31
N ILE A 131 -11.49 -15.28 -7.48
CA ILE A 131 -12.58 -14.38 -7.84
C ILE A 131 -13.04 -14.68 -9.27
N ALA A 132 -12.12 -14.65 -10.23
CA ALA A 132 -12.42 -14.85 -11.64
C ALA A 132 -13.02 -16.23 -11.92
N SER A 133 -12.51 -17.30 -11.29
CA SER A 133 -13.06 -18.64 -11.46
C SER A 133 -14.51 -18.78 -10.96
N ARG A 134 -14.90 -17.98 -9.95
CA ARG A 134 -16.29 -17.92 -9.49
C ARG A 134 -17.18 -17.10 -10.41
N ILE A 135 -16.62 -16.20 -11.19
CA ILE A 135 -17.37 -15.39 -12.17
C ILE A 135 -17.70 -16.25 -13.39
N ALA A 136 -16.70 -16.88 -14.03
CA ALA A 136 -16.88 -17.54 -15.31
C ALA A 136 -16.19 -18.91 -15.48
N GLY A 137 -15.61 -19.46 -14.41
CA GLY A 137 -15.00 -20.79 -14.42
C GLY A 137 -13.48 -20.79 -14.43
N ARG A 138 -12.89 -22.00 -14.32
CA ARG A 138 -11.43 -22.17 -14.12
C ARG A 138 -10.58 -21.53 -15.22
N LEU A 139 -10.97 -21.67 -16.48
CA LEU A 139 -10.24 -21.10 -17.61
C LEU A 139 -10.19 -19.57 -17.54
N PHE A 140 -11.31 -18.95 -17.20
CA PHE A 140 -11.37 -17.52 -16.96
C PHE A 140 -10.51 -17.10 -15.76
N GLY A 141 -10.46 -17.95 -14.72
CA GLY A 141 -9.57 -17.77 -13.58
C GLY A 141 -8.09 -17.75 -13.99
N TYR A 142 -7.67 -18.71 -14.81
CA TYR A 142 -6.29 -18.76 -15.34
C TYR A 142 -5.97 -17.56 -16.24
N PHE A 143 -6.90 -17.16 -17.10
CA PHE A 143 -6.75 -15.97 -17.93
C PHE A 143 -6.56 -14.70 -17.07
N ALA A 144 -7.39 -14.51 -16.06
CA ALA A 144 -7.25 -13.38 -15.16
C ALA A 144 -5.93 -13.43 -14.35
N ALA A 145 -5.47 -14.63 -13.94
CA ALA A 145 -4.19 -14.81 -13.25
C ALA A 145 -2.99 -14.47 -14.15
N VAL A 146 -3.03 -14.89 -15.42
CA VAL A 146 -2.01 -14.49 -16.42
C VAL A 146 -2.03 -12.98 -16.63
N LEU A 147 -3.21 -12.39 -16.75
CA LEU A 147 -3.36 -10.95 -16.90
C LEU A 147 -2.80 -10.20 -15.69
N TRP A 148 -3.01 -10.72 -14.47
CA TRP A 148 -2.41 -10.17 -13.24
C TRP A 148 -0.89 -10.12 -13.29
N ILE A 149 -0.25 -11.17 -13.82
CA ILE A 149 1.21 -11.22 -13.95
C ILE A 149 1.70 -10.24 -15.02
N VAL A 150 1.01 -10.17 -16.17
CA VAL A 150 1.52 -9.52 -17.39
C VAL A 150 1.16 -8.02 -17.43
N LEU A 151 -0.01 -7.64 -16.93
CA LEU A 151 -0.55 -6.29 -17.11
C LEU A 151 0.36 -5.17 -16.56
N PRO A 152 1.04 -5.31 -15.41
CA PRO A 152 1.98 -4.30 -14.94
C PRO A 152 3.13 -4.04 -15.93
N TYR A 153 3.64 -5.08 -16.58
CA TYR A 153 4.73 -4.98 -17.57
C TYR A 153 4.26 -4.49 -18.93
N LEU A 154 3.01 -4.77 -19.31
CA LEU A 154 2.44 -4.22 -20.55
C LEU A 154 2.40 -2.69 -20.51
N GLY A 155 2.25 -2.10 -19.34
CA GLY A 155 2.32 -0.65 -19.17
C GLY A 155 3.62 -0.06 -19.71
N ILE A 156 4.75 -0.76 -19.58
CA ILE A 156 6.05 -0.29 -20.11
C ILE A 156 5.99 -0.09 -21.62
N LEU A 157 5.30 -1.00 -22.35
CA LEU A 157 5.21 -0.96 -23.81
C LEU A 157 4.31 0.17 -24.31
N PHE A 158 3.41 0.67 -23.44
CA PHE A 158 2.39 1.65 -23.81
C PHE A 158 2.69 3.06 -23.33
N VAL A 159 3.80 3.24 -22.62
CA VAL A 159 4.23 4.53 -22.07
C VAL A 159 5.12 5.25 -23.09
N GLU A 160 4.92 6.55 -23.24
CA GLU A 160 5.80 7.41 -24.00
C GLU A 160 7.23 7.47 -23.43
N PRO A 161 8.25 7.67 -24.27
CA PRO A 161 9.65 7.72 -23.81
C PRO A 161 9.89 8.71 -22.67
N GLY A 162 9.25 9.87 -22.68
CA GLY A 162 9.38 10.89 -21.65
C GLY A 162 8.83 10.50 -20.28
N TYR A 163 7.83 9.62 -20.24
CA TYR A 163 7.22 9.14 -19.01
C TYR A 163 7.69 7.74 -18.61
N HIS A 164 8.34 7.01 -19.51
CA HIS A 164 8.77 5.63 -19.33
C HIS A 164 9.61 5.43 -18.05
N GLN A 165 10.52 6.35 -17.77
CA GLN A 165 11.34 6.33 -16.57
C GLN A 165 10.51 6.40 -15.29
N LYS A 166 9.59 7.36 -15.19
CA LYS A 166 8.68 7.50 -14.03
C LYS A 166 7.82 6.27 -13.82
N TYR A 167 7.30 5.69 -14.90
CA TYR A 167 6.50 4.47 -14.79
C TYR A 167 7.32 3.31 -14.22
N THR A 168 8.52 3.09 -14.75
CA THR A 168 9.39 1.97 -14.34
C THR A 168 10.03 2.16 -12.97
N GLU A 169 10.25 3.39 -12.52
CA GLU A 169 10.91 3.69 -11.25
C GLU A 169 9.95 3.90 -10.09
N VAL A 170 8.76 4.43 -10.36
CA VAL A 170 7.82 4.84 -9.32
C VAL A 170 6.54 4.02 -9.33
N THR A 171 5.91 3.83 -10.49
CA THR A 171 4.60 3.18 -10.57
C THR A 171 4.71 1.66 -10.53
N LEU A 172 5.55 1.08 -11.38
CA LEU A 172 5.70 -0.36 -11.53
C LEU A 172 6.22 -1.05 -10.24
N PRO A 173 7.24 -0.52 -9.54
CA PRO A 173 7.69 -1.13 -8.29
C PRO A 173 6.62 -1.18 -7.20
N GLN A 174 5.77 -0.17 -7.12
CA GLN A 174 4.67 -0.16 -6.15
C GLN A 174 3.63 -1.23 -6.48
N ALA A 175 3.30 -1.39 -7.76
CA ALA A 175 2.35 -2.40 -8.22
C ALA A 175 2.86 -3.84 -8.02
N LEU A 176 4.17 -4.03 -8.00
CA LEU A 176 4.82 -5.33 -7.80
C LEU A 176 5.25 -5.60 -6.35
N GLY A 177 4.97 -4.70 -5.42
CA GLY A 177 5.39 -4.85 -4.03
C GLY A 177 6.89 -4.68 -3.79
N LEU A 178 7.62 -4.04 -4.73
CA LEU A 178 9.06 -3.78 -4.65
C LEU A 178 9.39 -2.52 -3.82
N SER A 179 8.51 -2.08 -2.97
CA SER A 179 8.66 -0.91 -2.09
C SER A 179 8.04 -1.16 -0.72
N SER A 180 8.29 -0.27 0.23
CA SER A 180 7.65 -0.30 1.56
C SER A 180 6.32 0.47 1.62
N VAL A 181 5.77 0.87 0.48
CA VAL A 181 4.51 1.63 0.42
C VAL A 181 3.34 0.76 0.90
N PRO A 182 2.45 1.27 1.75
CA PRO A 182 1.34 0.52 2.33
C PRO A 182 0.24 0.15 1.32
N ASP A 183 0.27 0.75 0.12
CA ASP A 183 -0.78 0.60 -0.90
C ASP A 183 -0.92 -0.83 -1.39
N PHE A 184 0.21 -1.51 -1.67
CA PHE A 184 0.21 -2.89 -2.14
C PHE A 184 -0.35 -3.88 -1.09
N PRO A 185 0.16 -3.94 0.17
CA PRO A 185 -0.41 -4.83 1.18
C PRO A 185 -1.87 -4.52 1.49
N ALA A 186 -2.28 -3.25 1.49
CA ALA A 186 -3.67 -2.88 1.65
C ALA A 186 -4.56 -3.40 0.50
N THR A 187 -4.06 -3.34 -0.75
CA THR A 187 -4.74 -3.87 -1.93
C THR A 187 -4.90 -5.39 -1.86
N VAL A 188 -3.89 -6.11 -1.39
CA VAL A 188 -3.97 -7.56 -1.18
C VAL A 188 -5.05 -7.91 -0.16
N ALA A 189 -5.16 -7.14 0.92
CA ALA A 189 -6.23 -7.33 1.90
C ALA A 189 -7.64 -7.10 1.30
N LEU A 190 -7.81 -6.12 0.39
CA LEU A 190 -9.06 -5.94 -0.35
C LEU A 190 -9.37 -7.12 -1.27
N LEU A 191 -8.38 -7.67 -1.97
CA LEU A 191 -8.52 -8.88 -2.78
C LEU A 191 -8.98 -10.07 -1.94
N VAL A 192 -8.38 -10.27 -0.77
CA VAL A 192 -8.79 -11.33 0.17
C VAL A 192 -10.24 -11.11 0.62
N SER A 193 -10.62 -9.88 0.94
CA SER A 193 -12.00 -9.53 1.30
C SER A 193 -12.98 -9.84 0.16
N ALA A 194 -12.71 -9.39 -1.05
CA ALA A 194 -13.54 -9.63 -2.24
C ALA A 194 -13.67 -11.13 -2.55
N PHE A 195 -12.58 -11.89 -2.44
CA PHE A 195 -12.59 -13.35 -2.58
C PHE A 195 -13.54 -14.01 -1.58
N PHE A 196 -13.45 -13.65 -0.30
CA PHE A 196 -14.31 -14.23 0.72
C PHE A 196 -15.75 -13.73 0.63
N CYS A 197 -16.01 -12.50 0.15
CA CYS A 197 -17.36 -12.03 -0.15
C CYS A 197 -18.07 -12.92 -1.18
N LEU A 198 -17.41 -13.23 -2.31
CA LEU A 198 -17.97 -14.17 -3.30
C LEU A 198 -18.10 -15.59 -2.74
N ARG A 199 -17.18 -16.02 -1.89
CA ARG A 199 -17.26 -17.32 -1.23
C ARG A 199 -18.45 -17.40 -0.28
N THR A 200 -18.79 -16.31 0.39
CA THR A 200 -19.96 -16.22 1.27
C THR A 200 -21.24 -16.60 0.54
N LEU A 201 -21.41 -16.24 -0.73
CA LEU A 201 -22.64 -16.52 -1.49
C LEU A 201 -22.87 -18.04 -1.71
N GLY A 202 -21.81 -18.83 -1.77
CA GLY A 202 -21.89 -20.29 -1.99
C GLY A 202 -21.67 -21.13 -0.74
N SER A 203 -21.52 -20.52 0.45
CA SER A 203 -21.22 -21.24 1.70
C SER A 203 -22.39 -21.20 2.66
N ALA A 204 -22.68 -22.29 3.36
CA ALA A 204 -23.68 -22.30 4.44
C ALA A 204 -23.14 -21.65 5.74
N GLY A 205 -21.81 -21.66 5.94
CA GLY A 205 -21.17 -21.17 7.16
C GLY A 205 -21.04 -19.63 7.20
N TRP A 206 -20.79 -19.14 8.41
CA TRP A 206 -20.57 -17.72 8.70
C TRP A 206 -19.11 -17.27 8.48
N GLN A 207 -18.15 -18.21 8.56
CA GLN A 207 -16.72 -17.92 8.53
C GLN A 207 -16.26 -17.13 7.29
N PRO A 208 -16.74 -17.40 6.04
CA PRO A 208 -16.34 -16.58 4.90
C PRO A 208 -16.77 -15.13 5.01
N ALA A 209 -17.96 -14.85 5.56
CA ALA A 209 -18.42 -13.48 5.76
C ALA A 209 -17.58 -12.74 6.81
N ALA A 210 -17.26 -13.40 7.93
CA ALA A 210 -16.39 -12.85 8.96
C ALA A 210 -14.97 -12.63 8.45
N ALA A 211 -14.41 -13.58 7.67
CA ALA A 211 -13.09 -13.43 7.04
C ALA A 211 -13.05 -12.28 6.04
N ALA A 212 -14.13 -12.08 5.27
CA ALA A 212 -14.26 -10.94 4.37
C ALA A 212 -14.24 -9.62 5.14
N GLY A 213 -14.99 -9.53 6.26
CA GLY A 213 -14.99 -8.36 7.13
C GLY A 213 -13.64 -8.10 7.77
N LEU A 214 -12.97 -9.15 8.30
CA LEU A 214 -11.65 -9.04 8.91
C LEU A 214 -10.61 -8.52 7.91
N ALA A 215 -10.60 -9.03 6.67
CA ALA A 215 -9.69 -8.60 5.63
C ALA A 215 -9.98 -7.16 5.16
N ALA A 216 -11.26 -6.76 5.02
CA ALA A 216 -11.62 -5.38 4.74
C ALA A 216 -11.17 -4.44 5.86
N GLY A 217 -11.40 -4.84 7.12
CA GLY A 217 -10.94 -4.11 8.29
C GLY A 217 -9.42 -3.96 8.32
N TRP A 218 -8.70 -5.01 7.97
CA TRP A 218 -7.24 -4.96 7.91
C TRP A 218 -6.73 -4.01 6.82
N SER A 219 -7.36 -3.98 5.65
CA SER A 219 -7.04 -2.98 4.63
C SER A 219 -7.24 -1.54 5.14
N ILE A 220 -8.33 -1.30 5.88
CA ILE A 220 -8.62 0.01 6.52
C ILE A 220 -7.60 0.30 7.63
N ALA A 221 -7.20 -0.71 8.39
CA ALA A 221 -6.15 -0.56 9.41
C ALA A 221 -4.80 -0.15 8.81
N ILE A 222 -4.48 -0.64 7.60
CA ILE A 222 -3.28 -0.22 6.85
C ILE A 222 -3.49 1.18 6.27
N LYS A 223 -4.57 1.37 5.51
CA LYS A 223 -4.88 2.63 4.80
C LYS A 223 -6.34 3.02 5.03
N PRO A 224 -6.63 3.90 6.00
CA PRO A 224 -8.00 4.24 6.38
C PRO A 224 -8.89 4.71 5.23
N SER A 225 -8.31 5.36 4.22
CA SER A 225 -9.05 5.78 3.02
C SER A 225 -9.62 4.63 2.18
N ASN A 226 -9.21 3.38 2.44
CA ASN A 226 -9.81 2.20 1.80
C ASN A 226 -11.19 1.84 2.36
N ALA A 227 -11.70 2.58 3.36
CA ALA A 227 -13.08 2.42 3.86
C ALA A 227 -14.14 2.57 2.76
N ILE A 228 -13.84 3.31 1.70
CA ILE A 228 -14.73 3.43 0.51
C ILE A 228 -15.02 2.08 -0.14
N PHE A 229 -14.12 1.10 -0.03
CA PHE A 229 -14.33 -0.26 -0.51
C PHE A 229 -15.58 -0.92 0.08
N LEU A 230 -15.94 -0.57 1.32
CA LEU A 230 -17.05 -1.21 2.04
C LEU A 230 -18.39 -1.11 1.30
N LEU A 231 -18.54 -0.13 0.41
CA LEU A 231 -19.75 -0.01 -0.43
C LEU A 231 -19.93 -1.22 -1.35
N ALA A 232 -18.85 -1.77 -1.91
CA ALA A 232 -18.92 -2.89 -2.83
C ALA A 232 -19.41 -4.21 -2.16
N PRO A 233 -18.79 -4.70 -1.07
CA PRO A 233 -19.32 -5.87 -0.37
C PRO A 233 -20.69 -5.60 0.28
N ALA A 234 -20.96 -4.38 0.76
CA ALA A 234 -22.28 -4.05 1.31
C ALA A 234 -23.38 -4.19 0.26
N LEU A 235 -23.21 -3.59 -0.93
CA LEU A 235 -24.15 -3.73 -2.04
C LEU A 235 -24.36 -5.20 -2.42
N LEU A 236 -23.28 -5.97 -2.57
CA LEU A 236 -23.38 -7.39 -2.88
C LEU A 236 -24.16 -8.16 -1.81
N LEU A 237 -23.83 -7.96 -0.53
CA LEU A 237 -24.42 -8.73 0.57
C LEU A 237 -25.88 -8.32 0.83
N ILE A 238 -26.23 -7.04 0.72
CA ILE A 238 -27.61 -6.57 0.86
C ILE A 238 -28.50 -7.21 -0.20
N VAL A 239 -28.05 -7.24 -1.45
CA VAL A 239 -28.85 -7.74 -2.58
C VAL A 239 -28.93 -9.27 -2.58
N GLU A 240 -27.81 -9.97 -2.35
CA GLU A 240 -27.70 -11.41 -2.59
C GLU A 240 -27.77 -12.24 -1.29
N ARG A 241 -27.38 -11.69 -0.15
CA ARG A 241 -27.29 -12.44 1.11
C ARG A 241 -27.30 -11.55 2.35
N ARG A 242 -28.39 -10.80 2.56
CA ARG A 242 -28.50 -9.81 3.65
C ARG A 242 -28.19 -10.36 5.04
N ARG A 243 -28.44 -11.64 5.31
CA ARG A 243 -28.15 -12.28 6.60
C ARG A 243 -26.63 -12.41 6.88
N ALA A 244 -25.78 -12.31 5.88
CA ALA A 244 -24.33 -12.35 6.06
C ALA A 244 -23.74 -10.97 6.38
N LEU A 245 -24.48 -9.88 6.14
CA LEU A 245 -24.01 -8.52 6.40
C LEU A 245 -23.64 -8.27 7.87
N PRO A 246 -24.45 -8.63 8.88
CA PRO A 246 -24.05 -8.49 10.28
C PRO A 246 -22.78 -9.23 10.63
N VAL A 247 -22.57 -10.42 10.05
CA VAL A 247 -21.35 -11.22 10.26
C VAL A 247 -20.13 -10.57 9.62
N PHE A 248 -20.29 -10.00 8.43
CA PHE A 248 -19.25 -9.19 7.77
C PHE A 248 -18.86 -7.99 8.64
N VAL A 249 -19.86 -7.26 9.15
CA VAL A 249 -19.62 -6.11 10.04
C VAL A 249 -18.95 -6.55 11.34
N ALA A 250 -19.38 -7.66 11.95
CA ALA A 250 -18.72 -8.22 13.13
C ALA A 250 -17.23 -8.57 12.88
N GLY A 251 -16.90 -9.07 11.68
CA GLY A 251 -15.50 -9.29 11.27
C GLY A 251 -14.71 -8.01 11.08
N LEU A 252 -15.35 -6.92 10.65
CA LEU A 252 -14.75 -5.60 10.47
C LEU A 252 -14.46 -4.86 11.79
N LEU A 253 -15.36 -5.01 12.77
CA LEU A 253 -15.34 -4.25 14.02
C LEU A 253 -14.01 -4.26 14.77
N PRO A 254 -13.29 -5.39 14.95
CA PRO A 254 -12.02 -5.38 15.68
C PRO A 254 -11.02 -4.39 15.09
N ALA A 255 -10.87 -4.36 13.77
CA ALA A 255 -9.95 -3.45 13.10
C ALA A 255 -10.40 -1.98 13.21
N ALA A 256 -11.70 -1.72 13.08
CA ALA A 256 -12.27 -0.38 13.23
C ALA A 256 -12.09 0.16 14.66
N LEU A 257 -12.37 -0.66 15.68
CA LEU A 257 -12.19 -0.29 17.08
C LEU A 257 -10.71 -0.06 17.42
N THR A 258 -9.83 -0.94 16.93
CA THR A 258 -8.38 -0.79 17.11
C THR A 258 -7.87 0.48 16.41
N LEU A 259 -8.40 0.82 15.24
CA LEU A 259 -8.05 2.06 14.54
C LEU A 259 -8.53 3.29 15.33
N ALA A 260 -9.74 3.26 15.87
CA ALA A 260 -10.24 4.32 16.74
C ALA A 260 -9.36 4.50 17.99
N LEU A 261 -9.00 3.39 18.64
CA LEU A 261 -8.08 3.40 19.79
C LEU A 261 -6.68 3.95 19.40
N TRP A 262 -6.15 3.52 18.25
CA TRP A 262 -4.89 4.01 17.70
C TRP A 262 -4.91 5.53 17.53
N LYS A 263 -5.95 6.05 16.86
CA LYS A 263 -6.12 7.48 16.66
C LYS A 263 -6.27 8.23 17.96
N PHE A 264 -7.15 7.76 18.86
CA PHE A 264 -7.36 8.38 20.16
C PHE A 264 -6.09 8.40 21.03
N ARG A 265 -5.37 7.28 21.09
CA ARG A 265 -4.13 7.22 21.88
C ARG A 265 -2.98 7.97 21.25
N GLY A 266 -2.80 7.92 19.94
CA GLY A 266 -1.67 8.55 19.24
C GLY A 266 -1.84 10.05 18.98
N LEU A 267 -3.08 10.55 18.81
CA LEU A 267 -3.37 11.96 18.53
C LEU A 267 -4.08 12.68 19.69
N GLY A 268 -4.61 11.95 20.66
CA GLY A 268 -5.41 12.52 21.74
C GLY A 268 -6.88 12.73 21.39
N GLU A 269 -7.29 12.45 20.17
CA GLU A 269 -8.66 12.61 19.66
C GLU A 269 -9.00 11.58 18.56
N LEU A 270 -10.30 11.37 18.32
CA LEU A 270 -10.77 10.50 17.24
C LEU A 270 -10.71 11.25 15.92
N ALA A 271 -9.66 10.97 15.15
CA ALA A 271 -9.45 11.54 13.85
C ALA A 271 -10.24 10.77 12.77
N ALA A 272 -11.25 11.38 12.21
CA ALA A 272 -12.07 10.76 11.15
C ALA A 272 -11.39 10.73 9.78
N ALA A 273 -10.42 11.63 9.51
CA ALA A 273 -9.73 11.72 8.23
C ALA A 273 -8.23 11.50 8.37
N PRO A 274 -7.59 10.77 7.41
CA PRO A 274 -6.18 10.38 7.52
C PRO A 274 -5.18 11.48 7.17
N ALA A 275 -5.58 12.57 6.54
CA ALA A 275 -4.64 13.42 5.81
C ALA A 275 -4.24 14.73 6.49
N GLU A 276 -5.05 15.28 7.39
CA GLU A 276 -4.68 16.52 8.06
C GLU A 276 -5.17 16.56 9.51
N PRO A 277 -4.29 16.97 10.43
CA PRO A 277 -4.62 17.03 11.86
C PRO A 277 -5.55 18.19 12.23
N VAL A 278 -5.92 19.00 11.29
CA VAL A 278 -6.37 20.36 11.54
C VAL A 278 -7.85 20.54 11.88
N GLN A 279 -8.73 19.61 11.59
CA GLN A 279 -10.17 19.90 11.75
C GLN A 279 -10.98 18.66 12.11
N LEU A 280 -10.90 18.28 13.34
CA LEU A 280 -11.50 17.05 13.83
C LEU A 280 -12.68 17.22 14.76
N ALA A 281 -13.06 18.44 15.04
CA ALA A 281 -14.23 18.74 15.85
C ALA A 281 -15.57 18.52 15.10
N ALA A 282 -15.51 18.14 13.82
CA ALA A 282 -16.70 18.04 13.01
C ALA A 282 -16.98 16.57 12.64
N GLY A 283 -18.05 16.02 13.12
CA GLY A 283 -18.48 14.63 12.95
C GLY A 283 -18.68 14.19 11.49
N VAL A 284 -19.51 13.15 11.26
CA VAL A 284 -19.82 12.58 9.93
C VAL A 284 -20.19 13.63 8.86
N GLY A 285 -20.75 14.78 9.26
CA GLY A 285 -21.04 15.89 8.37
C GLY A 285 -19.80 16.52 7.73
N ASP A 286 -18.67 16.59 8.45
CA ASP A 286 -17.42 17.11 7.90
C ASP A 286 -16.77 16.12 6.92
N LEU A 287 -16.89 14.82 7.16
CA LEU A 287 -16.46 13.81 6.20
C LEU A 287 -17.18 13.96 4.87
N ILE A 288 -18.51 14.17 4.92
CA ILE A 288 -19.33 14.40 3.72
C ILE A 288 -18.94 15.73 3.05
N HIS A 289 -18.70 16.76 3.84
CA HIS A 289 -18.27 18.07 3.32
C HIS A 289 -16.89 17.99 2.66
N ARG A 290 -15.96 17.22 3.20
CA ARG A 290 -14.62 17.00 2.61
C ARG A 290 -14.68 16.20 1.31
N ILE A 291 -15.54 15.19 1.23
CA ILE A 291 -15.76 14.43 -0.01
C ILE A 291 -16.29 15.37 -1.12
N HIS A 292 -17.08 16.37 -0.76
CA HIS A 292 -17.65 17.35 -1.67
C HIS A 292 -16.88 18.68 -1.71
N SER A 293 -15.77 18.81 -0.97
CA SER A 293 -14.98 20.05 -0.95
C SER A 293 -14.35 20.30 -2.30
N PRO A 294 -14.63 21.44 -2.95
CA PRO A 294 -14.02 21.81 -4.23
C PRO A 294 -12.51 21.98 -4.15
N SER A 295 -11.97 22.18 -2.95
CA SER A 295 -10.53 22.30 -2.71
C SER A 295 -9.78 20.97 -2.71
N LEU A 296 -10.48 19.83 -2.52
CA LEU A 296 -9.85 18.51 -2.45
C LEU A 296 -10.31 17.57 -3.57
N ASN A 297 -11.51 17.78 -4.12
CA ASN A 297 -12.08 16.89 -5.12
C ASN A 297 -12.71 17.71 -6.25
N SER A 298 -12.37 17.39 -7.50
CA SER A 298 -12.87 18.08 -8.67
C SER A 298 -13.06 17.14 -9.86
N TRP A 299 -14.22 17.23 -10.51
CA TRP A 299 -14.44 16.57 -11.81
C TRP A 299 -13.54 17.12 -12.90
N ALA A 300 -13.18 18.41 -12.84
CA ALA A 300 -12.22 19.01 -13.76
C ALA A 300 -10.84 18.36 -13.58
N HIS A 301 -10.44 18.07 -12.34
CA HIS A 301 -9.20 17.36 -12.05
C HIS A 301 -9.19 15.93 -12.65
N LEU A 302 -10.28 15.17 -12.50
CA LEU A 302 -10.37 13.85 -13.14
C LEU A 302 -10.19 13.94 -14.67
N ARG A 303 -10.76 14.98 -15.32
CA ARG A 303 -10.52 15.22 -16.75
C ARG A 303 -9.07 15.52 -17.05
N GLN A 304 -8.43 16.39 -16.28
CA GLN A 304 -6.99 16.69 -16.42
C GLN A 304 -6.13 15.43 -16.30
N VAL A 305 -6.42 14.59 -15.33
CA VAL A 305 -5.71 13.32 -15.15
C VAL A 305 -5.93 12.38 -16.35
N LEU A 306 -7.17 12.28 -16.85
CA LEU A 306 -7.45 11.45 -18.04
C LEU A 306 -6.80 12.02 -19.30
N ASP A 307 -6.70 13.32 -19.44
CA ASP A 307 -6.03 13.97 -20.56
C ASP A 307 -4.50 13.77 -20.47
N ALA A 308 -3.90 13.93 -19.28
CA ALA A 308 -2.49 13.60 -19.04
C ALA A 308 -2.21 12.10 -19.28
N LEU A 309 -3.13 11.22 -18.90
CA LEU A 309 -3.02 9.78 -19.22
C LEU A 309 -2.99 9.54 -20.74
N ARG A 310 -3.82 10.25 -21.51
CA ARG A 310 -3.84 10.16 -23.00
C ARG A 310 -2.60 10.75 -23.63
N GLU A 311 -1.99 11.75 -23.00
CA GLU A 311 -0.72 12.34 -23.45
C GLU A 311 0.45 11.40 -23.22
N HIS A 312 0.52 10.74 -22.08
CA HIS A 312 1.67 9.91 -21.69
C HIS A 312 1.53 8.43 -22.04
N PHE A 313 0.32 7.97 -22.38
CA PHE A 313 0.04 6.57 -22.72
C PHE A 313 -0.72 6.48 -24.04
N TRP A 314 -0.06 6.02 -25.09
CA TRP A 314 -0.65 5.93 -26.43
C TRP A 314 -1.90 5.03 -26.51
N ALA A 315 -2.01 4.02 -25.62
CA ALA A 315 -3.17 3.14 -25.54
C ALA A 315 -4.24 3.59 -24.52
N ALA A 316 -4.15 4.82 -23.99
CA ALA A 316 -5.01 5.29 -22.90
C ALA A 316 -6.51 5.14 -23.21
N ARG A 317 -6.93 5.40 -24.44
CA ARG A 317 -8.36 5.25 -24.80
C ARG A 317 -8.86 3.82 -24.67
N VAL A 318 -8.05 2.84 -25.07
CA VAL A 318 -8.40 1.42 -24.88
C VAL A 318 -8.47 1.11 -23.38
N MET A 319 -7.51 1.59 -22.60
CA MET A 319 -7.47 1.40 -21.15
C MET A 319 -8.69 2.02 -20.44
N GLU A 320 -9.19 3.15 -20.92
CA GLU A 320 -10.39 3.81 -20.39
C GLU A 320 -11.67 3.02 -20.71
N TRP A 321 -11.78 2.42 -21.89
CA TRP A 321 -12.97 1.68 -22.31
C TRP A 321 -13.05 0.26 -21.78
N LEU A 322 -11.92 -0.35 -21.41
CA LEU A 322 -11.90 -1.71 -20.89
C LEU A 322 -12.80 -1.91 -19.65
N PRO A 323 -12.78 -1.06 -18.62
CA PRO A 323 -13.67 -1.22 -17.47
C PRO A 323 -15.15 -0.97 -17.83
N VAL A 324 -15.46 -0.13 -18.81
CA VAL A 324 -16.82 0.08 -19.29
C VAL A 324 -17.35 -1.17 -19.98
N ALA A 325 -16.60 -1.70 -20.96
CA ALA A 325 -16.96 -2.92 -21.68
C ALA A 325 -17.04 -4.13 -20.71
N GLY A 326 -16.10 -4.24 -19.77
CA GLY A 326 -16.10 -5.27 -18.74
C GLY A 326 -17.30 -5.17 -17.79
N SER A 327 -17.72 -3.97 -17.44
CA SER A 327 -18.91 -3.73 -16.63
C SER A 327 -20.18 -4.20 -17.36
N ILE A 328 -20.29 -3.89 -18.63
CA ILE A 328 -21.39 -4.37 -19.50
C ILE A 328 -21.37 -5.91 -19.57
N ALA A 329 -20.19 -6.50 -19.75
CA ALA A 329 -20.03 -7.96 -19.78
C ALA A 329 -20.48 -8.62 -18.47
N LEU A 330 -20.09 -8.06 -17.32
CA LEU A 330 -20.49 -8.59 -16.02
C LEU A 330 -21.99 -8.39 -15.75
N LEU A 331 -22.56 -7.23 -16.10
CA LEU A 331 -23.99 -7.01 -15.99
C LEU A 331 -24.80 -8.05 -16.78
N ALA A 332 -24.36 -8.35 -18.02
CA ALA A 332 -25.02 -9.31 -18.89
C ALA A 332 -24.82 -10.77 -18.45
N ARG A 333 -23.72 -11.12 -17.79
CA ARG A 333 -23.35 -12.51 -17.50
C ARG A 333 -23.37 -12.88 -16.02
N SER A 334 -23.14 -11.94 -15.11
CA SER A 334 -23.05 -12.19 -13.65
C SER A 334 -23.29 -10.91 -12.85
N ARG A 335 -24.57 -10.59 -12.58
CA ARG A 335 -24.95 -9.44 -11.75
C ARG A 335 -24.18 -9.40 -10.41
N ARG A 336 -23.96 -10.56 -9.79
CA ARG A 336 -23.20 -10.68 -8.54
C ARG A 336 -21.78 -10.18 -8.67
N ALA A 337 -21.11 -10.53 -9.78
CA ALA A 337 -19.76 -10.06 -10.06
C ALA A 337 -19.74 -8.55 -10.31
N PHE A 338 -20.73 -8.01 -11.03
CA PHE A 338 -20.83 -6.58 -11.23
C PHE A 338 -21.06 -5.82 -9.91
N LEU A 339 -21.97 -6.30 -9.06
CA LEU A 339 -22.22 -5.68 -7.75
C LEU A 339 -20.97 -5.60 -6.86
N LEU A 340 -20.01 -6.52 -7.01
CA LEU A 340 -18.77 -6.46 -6.27
C LEU A 340 -17.67 -5.73 -7.04
N VAL A 341 -17.32 -6.23 -8.22
CA VAL A 341 -16.13 -5.76 -8.96
C VAL A 341 -16.38 -4.42 -9.63
N GLY A 342 -17.55 -4.26 -10.26
CA GLY A 342 -17.94 -2.99 -10.91
C GLY A 342 -18.09 -1.85 -9.91
N SER A 343 -18.81 -2.09 -8.80
CA SER A 343 -18.97 -1.07 -7.76
C SER A 343 -17.64 -0.75 -7.07
N TRP A 344 -16.78 -1.74 -6.82
CA TRP A 344 -15.44 -1.52 -6.29
C TRP A 344 -14.65 -0.55 -7.16
N PHE A 345 -14.58 -0.82 -8.48
CA PHE A 345 -13.86 0.07 -9.41
C PHE A 345 -14.47 1.48 -9.44
N ILE A 346 -15.79 1.57 -9.62
CA ILE A 346 -16.48 2.86 -9.76
C ILE A 346 -16.29 3.73 -8.51
N VAL A 347 -16.48 3.16 -7.31
CA VAL A 347 -16.37 3.92 -6.07
C VAL A 347 -14.95 4.48 -5.87
N PHE A 348 -13.92 3.68 -6.15
CA PHE A 348 -12.54 4.17 -6.07
C PHE A 348 -12.22 5.21 -7.15
N LEU A 349 -12.66 5.00 -8.39
CA LEU A 349 -12.44 5.96 -9.45
C LEU A 349 -13.09 7.32 -9.11
N LEU A 350 -14.32 7.31 -8.62
CA LEU A 350 -15.02 8.54 -8.27
C LEU A 350 -14.42 9.22 -7.03
N ALA A 351 -14.14 8.47 -5.97
CA ALA A 351 -13.65 9.04 -4.72
C ALA A 351 -12.16 9.41 -4.75
N LYS A 352 -11.36 8.69 -5.54
CA LYS A 352 -9.91 8.87 -5.58
C LYS A 352 -9.40 9.51 -6.87
N GLY A 353 -10.06 9.26 -7.99
CA GLY A 353 -9.70 9.86 -9.27
C GLY A 353 -10.04 11.36 -9.35
N THR A 354 -11.01 11.82 -8.54
CA THR A 354 -11.32 13.26 -8.40
C THR A 354 -10.43 13.98 -7.38
N TYR A 355 -9.56 13.27 -6.65
CA TYR A 355 -8.73 13.82 -5.58
C TYR A 355 -7.59 14.66 -6.16
N ILE A 356 -7.63 15.98 -5.90
CA ILE A 356 -6.74 16.98 -6.51
C ILE A 356 -5.23 16.69 -6.33
N PRO A 357 -4.76 16.19 -5.17
CA PRO A 357 -3.35 15.85 -5.03
C PRO A 357 -2.87 14.65 -5.85
N ALA A 358 -3.79 13.91 -6.52
CA ALA A 358 -3.41 12.80 -7.40
C ALA A 358 -2.97 13.34 -8.77
N SER A 359 -1.75 13.09 -9.20
CA SER A 359 -1.20 13.52 -10.49
C SER A 359 -0.60 12.37 -11.28
N ILE A 360 -0.67 12.45 -12.61
CA ILE A 360 0.08 11.56 -13.49
C ILE A 360 1.56 11.94 -13.49
N ASP A 361 1.87 13.24 -13.42
CA ASP A 361 3.24 13.75 -13.53
C ASP A 361 4.18 13.24 -12.44
N ASP A 362 3.66 13.09 -11.22
CA ASP A 362 4.42 12.52 -10.09
C ASP A 362 4.07 11.05 -9.82
N ALA A 363 3.25 10.44 -10.66
CA ALA A 363 2.74 9.08 -10.54
C ALA A 363 1.87 8.80 -9.30
N SER A 364 1.48 9.81 -8.53
CA SER A 364 0.64 9.64 -7.35
C SER A 364 -0.76 9.13 -7.68
N PHE A 365 -1.28 9.45 -8.87
CA PHE A 365 -2.55 8.93 -9.37
C PHE A 365 -2.59 7.39 -9.37
N PHE A 366 -1.56 6.74 -9.90
CA PHE A 366 -1.48 5.28 -9.94
C PHE A 366 -1.39 4.68 -8.53
N ARG A 367 -0.63 5.32 -7.64
CA ARG A 367 -0.52 4.93 -6.24
C ARG A 367 -1.88 5.03 -5.52
N ILE A 368 -2.58 6.16 -5.69
CA ILE A 368 -3.86 6.44 -5.02
C ILE A 368 -4.96 5.51 -5.54
N LEU A 369 -4.94 5.13 -6.82
CA LEU A 369 -5.88 4.20 -7.45
C LEU A 369 -5.45 2.73 -7.38
N MET A 370 -4.26 2.40 -6.87
CA MET A 370 -3.79 1.02 -6.76
C MET A 370 -4.81 0.07 -6.10
N PRO A 371 -5.55 0.46 -5.04
CA PRO A 371 -6.58 -0.39 -4.46
C PRO A 371 -7.72 -0.77 -5.41
N ALA A 372 -7.93 -0.03 -6.50
CA ALA A 372 -8.89 -0.35 -7.55
C ALA A 372 -8.31 -1.20 -8.69
N PHE A 373 -6.98 -1.34 -8.77
CA PHE A 373 -6.31 -2.06 -9.85
C PHE A 373 -6.81 -3.50 -10.03
N PRO A 374 -7.03 -4.30 -8.97
CA PRO A 374 -7.58 -5.65 -9.15
C PRO A 374 -8.99 -5.65 -9.75
N ALA A 375 -9.82 -4.69 -9.38
CA ALA A 375 -11.15 -4.55 -9.97
C ALA A 375 -11.06 -4.15 -11.45
N TYR A 376 -10.20 -3.21 -11.79
CA TYR A 376 -9.91 -2.84 -13.18
C TYR A 376 -9.49 -4.04 -14.02
N LEU A 377 -8.54 -4.83 -13.51
CA LEU A 377 -8.03 -6.02 -14.17
C LEU A 377 -9.13 -7.07 -14.39
N LEU A 378 -9.97 -7.31 -13.39
CA LEU A 378 -11.08 -8.26 -13.50
C LEU A 378 -12.15 -7.78 -14.49
N LEU A 379 -12.39 -6.47 -14.59
CA LEU A 379 -13.25 -5.87 -15.61
C LEU A 379 -12.63 -6.01 -16.99
N ALA A 380 -11.35 -5.69 -17.16
CA ALA A 380 -10.62 -5.88 -18.41
C ALA A 380 -10.67 -7.35 -18.88
N ALA A 381 -10.44 -8.30 -17.96
CA ALA A 381 -10.59 -9.72 -18.26
C ALA A 381 -12.02 -10.09 -18.68
N ALA A 382 -13.02 -9.48 -18.07
CA ALA A 382 -14.43 -9.80 -18.35
C ALA A 382 -14.87 -9.42 -19.76
N VAL A 383 -14.15 -8.57 -20.49
CA VAL A 383 -14.46 -8.20 -21.89
C VAL A 383 -14.55 -9.42 -22.77
N VAL A 384 -13.77 -10.48 -22.53
CA VAL A 384 -13.84 -11.74 -23.28
C VAL A 384 -15.22 -12.41 -23.19
N LEU A 385 -16.00 -12.11 -22.14
CA LEU A 385 -17.36 -12.66 -21.98
C LEU A 385 -18.40 -12.02 -22.93
N LEU A 386 -18.04 -10.95 -23.64
CA LEU A 386 -18.87 -10.36 -24.71
C LEU A 386 -18.75 -11.15 -26.01
N VAL A 387 -17.70 -11.96 -26.16
CA VAL A 387 -17.51 -12.76 -27.39
C VAL A 387 -18.64 -13.79 -27.51
N PRO A 388 -19.31 -13.87 -28.67
CA PRO A 388 -20.35 -14.87 -28.93
C PRO A 388 -19.82 -16.29 -28.72
N GLY A 389 -20.60 -17.14 -28.07
CA GLY A 389 -20.21 -18.54 -27.77
C GLY A 389 -19.42 -18.74 -26.49
N VAL A 390 -18.82 -17.70 -25.90
CA VAL A 390 -18.21 -17.80 -24.58
C VAL A 390 -19.30 -17.87 -23.50
N ARG A 391 -19.33 -18.99 -22.78
CA ARG A 391 -20.32 -19.21 -21.72
C ARG A 391 -19.67 -19.08 -20.35
N ALA A 392 -20.23 -18.23 -19.50
CA ALA A 392 -19.85 -18.17 -18.10
C ALA A 392 -20.37 -19.44 -17.38
N ARG A 393 -19.45 -20.26 -16.88
CA ARG A 393 -19.75 -21.43 -16.07
C ARG A 393 -19.02 -21.31 -14.72
N PRO A 394 -19.64 -20.66 -13.73
CA PRO A 394 -19.01 -20.45 -12.42
C PRO A 394 -18.50 -21.76 -11.84
N ALA A 395 -17.26 -21.78 -11.40
CA ALA A 395 -16.71 -22.93 -10.71
C ALA A 395 -17.35 -23.03 -9.31
N ARG A 396 -17.79 -24.23 -8.95
CA ARG A 396 -18.22 -24.49 -7.56
C ARG A 396 -17.01 -24.32 -6.63
N PRO A 397 -17.17 -23.64 -5.49
CA PRO A 397 -16.07 -23.48 -4.56
C PRO A 397 -15.68 -24.85 -4.00
N ALA A 398 -14.49 -25.32 -4.35
CA ALA A 398 -13.90 -26.45 -3.60
C ALA A 398 -13.60 -25.98 -2.17
N PRO A 399 -13.81 -26.82 -1.15
CA PRO A 399 -13.40 -26.49 0.20
C PRO A 399 -11.87 -26.34 0.23
N ILE A 400 -11.37 -25.15 0.56
CA ILE A 400 -9.93 -24.92 0.73
C ILE A 400 -9.44 -25.68 1.95
N LEU A 401 -10.23 -25.63 3.00
CA LEU A 401 -10.01 -26.32 4.27
C LEU A 401 -11.36 -26.82 4.77
N SER A 402 -11.39 -27.96 5.43
CA SER A 402 -12.60 -28.52 6.01
C SER A 402 -12.57 -28.51 7.53
N GLY A 403 -13.73 -28.32 8.16
CA GLY A 403 -13.96 -28.54 9.58
C GLY A 403 -12.95 -27.87 10.50
N ARG A 404 -12.29 -28.63 11.37
CA ARG A 404 -11.36 -28.16 12.42
C ARG A 404 -10.21 -27.29 11.86
N ARG A 405 -9.68 -27.62 10.68
CA ARG A 405 -8.57 -26.85 10.06
C ARG A 405 -9.00 -25.41 9.69
N LEU A 406 -10.20 -25.27 9.15
CA LEU A 406 -10.74 -23.95 8.84
C LEU A 406 -10.91 -23.08 10.09
N SER A 407 -11.42 -23.68 11.18
CA SER A 407 -11.60 -22.98 12.46
C SER A 407 -10.27 -22.57 13.08
N ILE A 408 -9.24 -23.42 13.00
CA ILE A 408 -7.89 -23.08 13.49
C ILE A 408 -7.29 -21.92 12.70
N VAL A 409 -7.35 -21.96 11.36
CA VAL A 409 -6.82 -20.89 10.51
C VAL A 409 -7.59 -19.60 10.74
N PHE A 410 -8.91 -19.65 10.91
CA PHE A 410 -9.71 -18.48 11.22
C PHE A 410 -9.37 -17.90 12.59
N ALA A 411 -9.22 -18.75 13.61
CA ALA A 411 -8.81 -18.31 14.96
C ALA A 411 -7.41 -17.66 14.94
N ALA A 412 -6.45 -18.25 14.22
CA ALA A 412 -5.13 -17.67 14.02
C ALA A 412 -5.19 -16.31 13.31
N ALA A 413 -6.04 -16.18 12.28
CA ALA A 413 -6.24 -14.90 11.60
C ALA A 413 -6.84 -13.84 12.54
N VAL A 414 -7.82 -14.19 13.37
CA VAL A 414 -8.38 -13.28 14.38
C VAL A 414 -7.31 -12.88 15.42
N LEU A 415 -6.49 -13.82 15.86
CA LEU A 415 -5.39 -13.53 16.78
C LEU A 415 -4.42 -12.51 16.16
N VAL A 416 -3.96 -12.75 14.93
CA VAL A 416 -2.93 -11.94 14.28
C VAL A 416 -3.46 -10.57 13.82
N PHE A 417 -4.67 -10.52 13.27
CA PHE A 417 -5.21 -9.30 12.64
C PHE A 417 -6.20 -8.52 13.53
N ALA A 418 -6.56 -9.04 14.69
CA ALA A 418 -7.45 -8.36 15.62
C ALA A 418 -6.89 -8.29 17.05
N ALA A 419 -6.65 -9.42 17.70
CA ALA A 419 -6.29 -9.44 19.12
C ALA A 419 -4.87 -8.90 19.38
N LEU A 420 -3.87 -9.33 18.59
CA LEU A 420 -2.49 -8.88 18.74
C LEU A 420 -2.35 -7.37 18.52
N PRO A 421 -2.87 -6.77 17.43
CA PRO A 421 -2.82 -5.33 17.24
C PRO A 421 -3.49 -4.54 18.36
N LEU A 422 -4.67 -4.99 18.80
CA LEU A 422 -5.37 -4.36 19.91
C LEU A 422 -4.54 -4.41 21.20
N GLY A 423 -3.95 -5.56 21.52
CA GLY A 423 -3.10 -5.75 22.70
C GLY A 423 -1.86 -4.86 22.66
N VAL A 424 -1.16 -4.82 21.53
CA VAL A 424 0.02 -3.97 21.33
C VAL A 424 -0.35 -2.49 21.49
N ILE A 425 -1.40 -2.03 20.80
CA ILE A 425 -1.80 -0.63 20.83
C ILE A 425 -2.34 -0.24 22.21
N ALA A 426 -3.09 -1.09 22.88
CA ALA A 426 -3.61 -0.81 24.22
C ALA A 426 -2.52 -0.81 25.31
N GLY A 427 -1.54 -1.70 25.19
CA GLY A 427 -0.48 -1.87 26.20
C GLY A 427 0.72 -0.95 26.04
N THR A 428 0.99 -0.44 24.84
CA THR A 428 2.19 0.38 24.60
C THR A 428 2.02 1.80 25.14
N PRO A 429 2.92 2.33 25.98
CA PRO A 429 2.89 3.71 26.46
C PRO A 429 2.96 4.73 25.31
N ARG A 430 2.35 5.89 25.50
CA ARG A 430 2.49 7.01 24.55
C ARG A 430 3.93 7.52 24.54
N LEU A 431 4.37 8.03 23.42
CA LEU A 431 5.59 8.83 23.34
C LEU A 431 5.50 10.00 24.34
N HIS A 432 6.58 10.22 25.09
CA HIS A 432 6.72 11.36 26.00
C HIS A 432 7.47 12.50 25.31
N ASP A 433 7.22 13.71 25.75
CA ASP A 433 7.78 14.94 25.20
C ASP A 433 9.30 15.04 25.23
N GLY A 434 9.81 15.98 24.44
CA GLY A 434 11.17 16.45 24.51
C GLY A 434 12.12 15.81 23.50
N GLY A 435 11.61 15.16 22.44
CA GLY A 435 12.47 14.62 21.37
C GLY A 435 13.41 13.50 21.82
N ARG A 436 13.07 12.79 22.91
CA ARG A 436 13.91 11.71 23.46
C ARG A 436 13.80 10.41 22.69
N GLN A 437 12.62 10.12 22.14
CA GLN A 437 12.34 8.86 21.45
C GLN A 437 12.15 9.06 19.94
N ALA A 438 11.57 10.18 19.54
CA ALA A 438 11.42 10.53 18.12
C ALA A 438 11.34 12.05 17.94
N VAL A 439 11.64 12.50 16.75
CA VAL A 439 11.50 13.90 16.32
C VAL A 439 10.77 13.95 14.98
N ARG A 440 10.14 15.08 14.70
CA ARG A 440 9.59 15.37 13.37
C ARG A 440 10.53 16.29 12.61
N LEU A 441 10.90 15.90 11.40
CA LEU A 441 11.68 16.71 10.47
C LEU A 441 10.90 16.80 9.15
N GLY A 442 10.38 17.98 8.83
CA GLY A 442 9.44 18.14 7.74
C GLY A 442 8.23 17.21 7.91
N ASP A 443 7.91 16.45 6.88
CA ASP A 443 6.80 15.49 6.90
C ASP A 443 7.18 14.09 7.43
N ASN A 444 8.40 13.93 7.95
CA ASN A 444 8.90 12.62 8.40
C ASN A 444 8.92 12.50 9.93
N LEU A 445 8.57 11.32 10.42
CA LEU A 445 8.77 10.92 11.81
C LEU A 445 10.07 10.13 11.91
N LEU A 446 11.01 10.63 12.71
CA LEU A 446 12.36 10.06 12.83
C LEU A 446 12.58 9.52 14.25
N PRO A 447 12.88 8.23 14.42
CA PRO A 447 13.28 7.68 15.72
C PRO A 447 14.61 8.29 16.19
N VAL A 448 14.74 8.48 17.49
CA VAL A 448 16.00 8.85 18.13
C VAL A 448 16.78 7.57 18.46
N VAL A 449 18.00 7.47 17.95
CA VAL A 449 18.89 6.32 18.17
C VAL A 449 20.09 6.76 19.03
N PRO A 450 20.09 6.50 20.33
CA PRO A 450 21.16 6.94 21.24
C PRO A 450 22.55 6.43 20.86
N ALA A 451 22.61 5.25 20.26
CA ALA A 451 23.87 4.61 19.89
C ALA A 451 24.64 5.31 18.73
N VAL A 452 24.16 6.45 18.23
CA VAL A 452 24.96 7.32 17.34
C VAL A 452 26.05 8.07 18.12
N GLU A 453 25.93 8.22 19.44
CA GLU A 453 26.94 8.76 20.35
C GLU A 453 27.52 10.10 19.86
N LEU A 454 26.65 11.09 19.62
CA LEU A 454 27.07 12.43 19.23
C LEU A 454 27.76 13.14 20.40
N ALA A 455 28.97 13.66 20.15
CA ALA A 455 29.71 14.53 21.06
C ALA A 455 30.00 15.88 20.40
N ALA A 456 30.15 16.91 21.21
CA ALA A 456 30.53 18.26 20.77
C ALA A 456 31.58 18.85 21.71
N THR A 457 32.61 19.44 21.13
CA THR A 457 33.62 20.25 21.84
C THR A 457 33.68 21.65 21.24
N ILE A 458 34.05 22.64 22.03
CA ILE A 458 34.15 24.04 21.57
C ILE A 458 35.61 24.47 21.67
N ASP A 459 36.13 25.00 20.58
CA ASP A 459 37.43 25.63 20.54
C ASP A 459 37.38 26.90 19.68
N GLY A 460 37.78 28.05 20.23
CA GLY A 460 37.83 29.31 19.51
C GLY A 460 36.51 29.75 18.85
N GLY A 461 35.35 29.38 19.43
CA GLY A 461 34.02 29.65 18.85
C GLY A 461 33.62 28.67 17.74
N VAL A 462 34.41 27.66 17.48
CA VAL A 462 34.09 26.54 16.58
C VAL A 462 33.54 25.39 17.40
N VAL A 463 32.43 24.82 16.95
CA VAL A 463 31.86 23.60 17.51
C VAL A 463 32.34 22.42 16.70
N HIS A 464 33.15 21.58 17.31
CA HIS A 464 33.63 20.32 16.70
C HIS A 464 32.68 19.21 17.08
N LEU A 465 31.96 18.68 16.10
CA LEU A 465 31.03 17.56 16.27
C LEU A 465 31.72 16.26 15.85
N THR A 466 31.56 15.25 16.65
CA THR A 466 32.02 13.87 16.33
C THR A 466 30.93 12.87 16.72
N TRP A 467 30.80 11.78 15.97
CA TRP A 467 29.81 10.75 16.25
C TRP A 467 30.30 9.36 15.83
N ARG A 468 29.61 8.35 16.37
CA ARG A 468 29.93 6.97 16.02
C ARG A 468 29.40 6.62 14.63
N PRO A 469 30.25 6.18 13.69
CA PRO A 469 29.81 5.74 12.37
C PRO A 469 28.82 4.57 12.47
N ARG A 470 27.80 4.60 11.62
CA ARG A 470 26.82 3.50 11.50
C ARG A 470 26.97 2.87 10.11
N PRO A 471 27.68 1.74 9.96
CA PRO A 471 27.71 1.03 8.71
C PRO A 471 26.33 0.42 8.43
N ALA A 472 25.76 0.70 7.26
CA ALA A 472 24.63 -0.02 6.71
C ALA A 472 25.14 -0.96 5.61
N ARG A 473 24.89 -2.26 5.75
CA ARG A 473 25.33 -3.23 4.75
C ARG A 473 24.65 -2.95 3.40
N GLY A 474 25.48 -2.83 2.35
CA GLY A 474 25.00 -2.69 0.98
C GLY A 474 24.44 -1.32 0.60
N THR A 475 24.53 -0.32 1.47
CA THR A 475 24.07 1.05 1.21
C THR A 475 25.13 2.07 1.56
N ALA A 476 25.17 3.17 0.81
CA ALA A 476 25.98 4.31 1.21
C ALA A 476 25.31 5.03 2.37
N VAL A 477 26.07 5.39 3.37
CA VAL A 477 25.60 6.15 4.54
C VAL A 477 26.10 7.58 4.45
N PHE A 478 25.19 8.51 4.65
CA PHE A 478 25.47 9.94 4.72
C PHE A 478 24.96 10.46 6.05
N TYR A 479 25.53 11.55 6.51
CA TYR A 479 25.14 12.21 7.74
C TYR A 479 24.67 13.63 7.42
N ARG A 480 23.50 14.01 7.94
CA ARG A 480 23.03 15.38 7.92
C ARG A 480 23.21 15.99 9.29
N VAL A 481 23.91 17.11 9.34
CA VAL A 481 24.12 17.85 10.57
C VAL A 481 22.94 18.81 10.74
N LEU A 482 22.20 18.61 11.82
CA LEU A 482 21.00 19.37 12.12
C LEU A 482 21.29 20.27 13.31
N ARG A 483 21.05 21.58 13.19
CA ARG A 483 21.28 22.58 14.22
C ARG A 483 19.99 23.32 14.55
N ALA A 484 19.72 23.49 15.82
CA ALA A 484 18.61 24.31 16.33
C ALA A 484 19.12 25.28 17.39
N GLN A 485 18.53 26.47 17.45
CA GLN A 485 18.79 27.43 18.51
C GLN A 485 18.09 26.99 19.82
N GLY A 486 18.75 27.15 20.94
CA GLY A 486 18.28 26.76 22.25
C GLY A 486 18.76 25.37 22.71
N ALA A 487 18.59 25.09 24.00
CA ALA A 487 18.89 23.80 24.58
C ALA A 487 17.72 22.82 24.37
N GLY A 488 18.04 21.57 24.00
CA GLY A 488 17.05 20.50 23.96
C GLY A 488 16.67 19.97 22.59
N GLY A 489 17.14 20.56 21.49
CA GLY A 489 17.08 19.95 20.15
C GLY A 489 15.68 19.76 19.56
N GLY A 490 14.73 20.55 20.00
CA GLY A 490 13.34 20.50 19.56
C GLY A 490 12.49 19.44 20.26
N ALA A 491 11.24 19.78 20.53
CA ALA A 491 10.27 18.91 21.15
C ALA A 491 9.50 18.10 20.11
N LEU A 492 9.20 16.85 20.42
CA LEU A 492 8.17 16.11 19.71
C LEU A 492 6.82 16.67 20.18
N CYS A 493 5.91 16.93 19.25
CA CYS A 493 4.55 17.26 19.63
C CYS A 493 3.86 16.07 20.27
N ALA A 494 3.72 16.11 21.58
CA ALA A 494 2.90 15.15 22.28
C ALA A 494 1.43 15.55 22.21
N GLY A 495 0.61 14.65 21.77
CA GLY A 495 -0.79 14.57 22.07
C GLY A 495 -1.77 15.34 21.23
N ARG A 496 -1.50 16.54 20.74
CA ARG A 496 -2.44 17.30 19.89
C ARG A 496 -1.71 17.99 18.76
N LEU A 497 -1.75 17.37 17.61
CA LEU A 497 -1.34 18.01 16.36
C LEU A 497 -2.45 18.97 15.91
N ARG A 498 -2.57 20.06 16.63
CA ARG A 498 -3.41 21.18 16.22
C ARG A 498 -2.58 22.06 15.31
N ASN A 499 -2.88 22.07 14.05
CA ASN A 499 -2.25 22.83 12.97
C ASN A 499 -0.86 22.31 12.54
N SER A 500 -0.84 21.89 11.32
CA SER A 500 0.24 21.17 10.67
C SER A 500 1.52 21.98 10.44
N SER A 501 1.54 23.28 10.60
CA SER A 501 2.67 24.04 10.12
C SER A 501 3.66 24.48 11.20
N ASP A 502 3.23 24.90 12.39
CA ASP A 502 4.14 25.73 13.15
C ASP A 502 4.62 25.23 14.51
N ASN A 503 3.87 24.37 15.19
CA ASN A 503 4.18 24.02 16.58
C ASN A 503 4.83 22.65 16.80
N CYS A 504 4.98 21.86 15.73
CA CYS A 504 5.51 20.50 15.82
C CYS A 504 6.70 20.25 14.90
N GLN A 505 7.15 21.23 14.17
CA GLN A 505 8.38 21.13 13.40
C GLN A 505 9.56 21.53 14.29
N LEU A 506 10.59 20.69 14.32
CA LEU A 506 11.90 21.16 14.68
C LEU A 506 12.29 22.25 13.68
N SER A 507 12.55 23.45 14.12
CA SER A 507 13.32 24.41 13.33
C SER A 507 14.78 23.97 13.36
N VAL A 508 15.11 22.98 12.55
CA VAL A 508 16.44 22.44 12.41
C VAL A 508 17.01 22.97 11.12
N GLY A 509 18.08 23.76 11.20
CA GLY A 509 18.89 24.10 10.06
C GLY A 509 19.63 22.86 9.56
N ASP A 510 19.47 22.47 8.30
CA ASP A 510 20.30 21.45 7.67
C ASP A 510 21.62 22.10 7.22
N LEU A 511 22.71 21.71 7.86
CA LEU A 511 24.05 22.23 7.53
C LEU A 511 24.72 21.47 6.39
N GLY A 512 24.00 20.60 5.71
CA GLY A 512 24.49 19.81 4.59
C GLY A 512 24.75 18.34 4.91
N SER A 513 25.11 17.60 3.88
CA SER A 513 25.40 16.16 3.98
C SER A 513 26.91 15.93 3.99
N VAL A 514 27.37 15.12 4.95
CA VAL A 514 28.77 14.74 5.09
C VAL A 514 28.91 13.22 5.10
N ARG A 515 30.06 12.71 4.68
CA ARG A 515 30.38 11.27 4.76
C ARG A 515 31.24 10.93 5.96
N ALA A 516 32.08 11.88 6.40
CA ALA A 516 32.93 11.71 7.57
C ALA A 516 32.08 11.74 8.86
N PRO A 517 32.46 11.03 9.92
CA PRO A 517 31.78 11.07 11.20
C PRO A 517 32.18 12.29 12.06
N SER A 518 32.49 13.42 11.43
CA SER A 518 32.86 14.67 12.07
C SER A 518 32.42 15.86 11.23
N PHE A 519 32.17 16.99 11.89
CA PHE A 519 31.80 18.24 11.25
C PHE A 519 32.15 19.42 12.17
N ASP A 520 32.65 20.51 11.57
CA ASP A 520 32.95 21.74 12.26
C ASP A 520 31.92 22.81 11.90
N ASP A 521 31.29 23.42 12.89
CA ASP A 521 30.34 24.50 12.73
C ASP A 521 30.80 25.76 13.46
N ARG A 522 30.42 26.92 12.94
CA ARG A 522 30.66 28.24 13.56
C ARG A 522 29.34 28.98 13.74
N PRO A 523 28.50 28.55 14.65
CA PRO A 523 27.31 29.30 14.98
C PRO A 523 27.70 30.58 15.73
N GLY A 524 26.90 31.63 15.62
CA GLY A 524 27.10 32.82 16.44
C GLY A 524 26.94 32.53 17.96
N PRO A 525 27.19 33.56 18.81
CA PRO A 525 26.99 33.44 20.26
C PRO A 525 25.56 32.98 20.60
N GLY A 526 25.45 32.18 21.63
CA GLY A 526 24.16 31.67 22.10
C GLY A 526 24.16 30.17 22.44
N SER A 527 23.00 29.67 22.82
CA SER A 527 22.77 28.25 23.06
C SER A 527 22.35 27.55 21.77
N TRP A 528 23.00 26.45 21.47
CA TRP A 528 22.76 25.67 20.27
C TRP A 528 22.61 24.19 20.63
N SER A 529 21.77 23.50 19.88
CA SER A 529 21.65 22.04 19.98
C SER A 529 21.85 21.42 18.61
N TYR A 530 22.54 20.29 18.63
CA TYR A 530 22.87 19.52 17.43
C TYR A 530 22.32 18.12 17.50
N ARG A 531 21.93 17.61 16.33
CA ARG A 531 21.64 16.20 16.10
C ARG A 531 22.31 15.77 14.79
N ILE A 532 22.62 14.51 14.71
CA ILE A 532 23.05 13.88 13.45
C ILE A 532 21.90 13.06 12.91
N GLY A 533 21.44 13.43 11.73
CA GLY A 533 20.54 12.63 10.93
C GLY A 533 21.32 11.60 10.13
N VAL A 534 20.97 10.34 10.24
CA VAL A 534 21.57 9.26 9.43
C VAL A 534 20.70 9.03 8.22
N ALA A 535 21.28 9.25 7.04
CA ALA A 535 20.67 9.03 5.74
C ALA A 535 21.38 7.88 5.03
N ALA A 536 20.65 7.12 4.22
CA ALA A 536 21.22 6.08 3.39
C ALA A 536 20.42 5.95 2.10
N ASN A 537 21.09 5.60 1.01
CA ASN A 537 20.43 5.23 -0.23
C ASN A 537 21.23 4.17 -0.99
N TRP A 538 20.58 3.56 -1.98
CA TRP A 538 21.18 2.52 -2.80
C TRP A 538 22.05 3.07 -3.94
N LEU A 539 21.92 4.37 -4.27
CA LEU A 539 22.58 5.02 -5.39
C LEU A 539 23.91 5.66 -5.03
N ASN A 540 24.29 5.67 -3.76
CA ASN A 540 25.48 6.35 -3.28
C ASN A 540 25.51 7.88 -3.59
N ASP A 541 24.32 8.49 -3.65
CA ASP A 541 24.13 9.92 -3.92
C ASP A 541 23.59 10.63 -2.69
N PRO A 542 24.37 11.53 -2.05
CA PRO A 542 23.92 12.23 -0.84
C PRO A 542 22.73 13.16 -1.08
N SER A 543 22.50 13.63 -2.30
CA SER A 543 21.38 14.51 -2.63
C SER A 543 20.04 13.77 -2.60
N LEU A 544 20.05 12.45 -2.78
CA LEU A 544 18.87 11.58 -2.79
C LEU A 544 18.62 10.88 -1.44
N GLY A 545 19.48 11.10 -0.45
CA GLY A 545 19.38 10.44 0.85
C GLY A 545 18.43 11.18 1.79
N ASP A 546 17.36 10.51 2.21
CA ASP A 546 16.52 10.97 3.31
C ASP A 546 17.11 10.55 4.66
N VAL A 547 16.83 11.36 5.68
CA VAL A 547 17.13 11.00 7.05
C VAL A 547 16.11 9.97 7.53
N TYR A 548 16.58 8.85 8.06
CA TYR A 548 15.72 7.76 8.57
C TYR A 548 15.65 7.69 10.09
N PHE A 549 16.69 8.20 10.78
CA PHE A 549 16.72 8.34 12.22
C PHE A 549 17.75 9.40 12.62
N VAL A 550 17.69 9.87 13.85
CA VAL A 550 18.56 10.92 14.37
C VAL A 550 19.25 10.49 15.67
N SER A 551 20.36 11.14 16.00
CA SER A 551 21.02 11.01 17.30
C SER A 551 20.19 11.61 18.44
N ALA A 552 20.54 11.27 19.68
CA ALA A 552 20.23 12.13 20.81
C ALA A 552 20.80 13.54 20.59
N PRO A 553 20.20 14.60 21.17
CA PRO A 553 20.74 15.95 21.03
C PRO A 553 21.98 16.14 21.90
N VAL A 554 22.90 16.96 21.42
CA VAL A 554 23.97 17.54 22.21
C VAL A 554 23.79 19.07 22.23
N SER A 555 23.91 19.68 23.39
CA SER A 555 23.75 21.14 23.54
C SER A 555 25.08 21.78 23.88
N VAL A 556 25.33 22.93 23.29
CA VAL A 556 26.52 23.74 23.51
C VAL A 556 26.11 25.19 23.74
N ALA A 557 26.85 25.92 24.56
CA ALA A 557 26.71 27.37 24.72
C ALA A 557 27.99 28.05 24.27
N ILE A 558 27.84 29.00 23.33
CA ILE A 558 28.94 29.82 22.82
C ILE A 558 28.81 31.20 23.48
N PRO A 559 29.85 31.64 24.13
CA PRO A 559 29.85 32.94 24.85
C PRO A 559 29.64 34.15 23.95
#